data_6cb2eca2622ac6fc2e9721d7412fe402
#
_entry.id   6cb2eca2622ac6fc2e9721d7412fe402
#
_cell.length_a   1.000
_cell.length_b   1.000
_cell.length_c   1.000
_cell.angle_alpha   90.00
_cell.angle_beta   90.00
_cell.angle_gamma   90.00
#
_symmetry.space_group_name_H-M   'P 1'
#
loop_
_entity.id
_entity.type
_entity.pdbx_description
1 polymer ?
#
loop_
_entity_poly.entity_id
_entity_poly.type
_entity_poly.pdbx_seq_one_letter_code
_entity_poly.pdbx_strand_id
1 'polypeptide(L)'
;MAIIAPSTTLKDSLYVSSNDYEASYAMTSKIIEKGHRDIAFIKGHQKHSASALRFDGFLAALQDNDVKLNIEWVKEGNFGFDSGFSAGLELLKSQNKPSVIFASNDYMAAGVMKAAQMNGINIPLELSLIGFDDSPIAEQLWPSLTTVRQPVEEMAYHAARLL
;
A
#
# COMPACT_ATOMS: atom_id res chain seq x y z
N MET A 1 -8.13 28.61 -0.78
CA MET A 1 -7.33 27.57 -1.48
C MET A 1 -7.77 26.22 -0.92
N ALA A 2 -8.22 25.33 -1.77
CA ALA A 2 -8.52 23.94 -1.38
C ALA A 2 -7.31 23.06 -1.72
N ILE A 3 -7.01 22.08 -0.86
CA ILE A 3 -5.86 21.17 -1.02
C ILE A 3 -6.39 19.75 -1.13
N ILE A 4 -5.85 18.99 -2.09
CA ILE A 4 -6.19 17.58 -2.30
C ILE A 4 -5.09 16.73 -1.66
N ALA A 5 -5.48 15.77 -0.81
CA ALA A 5 -4.60 14.82 -0.13
C ALA A 5 -3.35 15.48 0.50
N PRO A 6 -3.50 16.42 1.43
CA PRO A 6 -2.36 17.08 2.03
C PRO A 6 -1.47 16.08 2.76
N SER A 7 -0.16 16.29 2.71
CA SER A 7 0.82 15.43 3.40
C SER A 7 0.70 15.49 4.94
N THR A 8 0.10 16.55 5.47
CA THR A 8 -0.14 16.74 6.90
C THR A 8 -1.52 17.36 7.13
N THR A 9 -2.13 17.08 8.27
CA THR A 9 -3.38 17.74 8.67
C THR A 9 -3.11 19.22 8.87
N LEU A 10 -3.72 20.06 8.05
CA LEU A 10 -3.61 21.52 8.13
C LEU A 10 -4.74 22.05 9.00
N LYS A 11 -4.39 22.75 10.09
CA LYS A 11 -5.35 23.54 10.86
C LYS A 11 -5.77 24.75 9.99
N ASP A 12 -7.05 25.01 9.90
CA ASP A 12 -7.63 26.16 9.20
C ASP A 12 -7.54 26.15 7.66
N SER A 13 -7.37 24.98 7.04
CA SER A 13 -7.40 24.84 5.58
C SER A 13 -8.48 23.88 5.13
N LEU A 14 -9.13 24.23 4.01
CA LEU A 14 -10.06 23.32 3.33
C LEU A 14 -9.26 22.25 2.60
N TYR A 15 -9.53 20.99 2.88
CA TYR A 15 -8.88 19.89 2.19
C TYR A 15 -9.85 18.73 1.89
N VAL A 16 -9.52 17.97 0.88
CA VAL A 16 -10.20 16.72 0.53
C VAL A 16 -9.16 15.61 0.55
N SER A 17 -9.44 14.52 1.25
CA SER A 17 -8.59 13.33 1.29
C SER A 17 -9.42 12.07 1.03
N SER A 18 -8.76 11.01 0.56
CA SER A 18 -9.35 9.68 0.53
C SER A 18 -9.47 9.11 1.93
N ASN A 19 -10.31 8.09 2.09
CA ASN A 19 -10.40 7.34 3.34
C ASN A 19 -9.33 6.23 3.36
N ASP A 20 -8.08 6.62 3.54
CA ASP A 20 -6.91 5.74 3.48
C ASP A 20 -6.96 4.61 4.52
N TYR A 21 -7.46 4.89 5.73
CA TYR A 21 -7.60 3.89 6.79
C TYR A 21 -8.59 2.79 6.40
N GLU A 22 -9.82 3.17 6.05
CA GLU A 22 -10.88 2.21 5.70
C GLU A 22 -10.53 1.38 4.45
N ALA A 23 -9.92 2.02 3.46
CA ALA A 23 -9.51 1.36 2.23
C ALA A 23 -8.41 0.31 2.49
N SER A 24 -7.43 0.65 3.33
CA SER A 24 -6.38 -0.28 3.73
C SER A 24 -6.92 -1.41 4.61
N TYR A 25 -7.81 -1.09 5.55
CA TYR A 25 -8.51 -2.08 6.36
C TYR A 25 -9.28 -3.08 5.48
N ALA A 26 -10.11 -2.59 4.57
CA ALA A 26 -10.91 -3.42 3.68
C ALA A 26 -10.04 -4.33 2.78
N MET A 27 -8.96 -3.77 2.21
CA MET A 27 -8.04 -4.56 1.39
C MET A 27 -7.35 -5.65 2.21
N THR A 28 -6.87 -5.33 3.42
CA THR A 28 -6.21 -6.29 4.30
C THR A 28 -7.17 -7.39 4.75
N SER A 29 -8.40 -7.05 5.11
CA SER A 29 -9.44 -8.02 5.45
C SER A 29 -9.71 -8.98 4.28
N LYS A 30 -9.76 -8.44 3.06
CA LYS A 30 -9.94 -9.26 1.85
C LYS A 30 -8.78 -10.21 1.57
N ILE A 31 -7.54 -9.80 1.84
CA ILE A 31 -6.35 -10.65 1.77
C ILE A 31 -6.48 -11.81 2.78
N ILE A 32 -6.90 -11.49 4.01
CA ILE A 32 -7.08 -12.48 5.08
C ILE A 32 -8.22 -13.45 4.78
N GLU A 33 -9.35 -12.97 4.23
CA GLU A 33 -10.47 -13.81 3.76
C GLU A 33 -10.04 -14.82 2.68
N LYS A 34 -9.06 -14.47 1.86
CA LYS A 34 -8.46 -15.38 0.87
C LYS A 34 -7.50 -16.41 1.47
N GLY A 35 -7.32 -16.42 2.78
CA GLY A 35 -6.53 -17.40 3.52
C GLY A 35 -5.09 -17.00 3.82
N HIS A 36 -4.65 -15.82 3.41
CA HIS A 36 -3.31 -15.33 3.73
C HIS A 36 -3.20 -14.96 5.21
N ARG A 37 -2.06 -15.32 5.83
CA ARG A 37 -1.73 -14.99 7.22
C ARG A 37 -0.32 -14.37 7.32
N ASP A 38 0.56 -14.71 6.39
CA ASP A 38 1.93 -14.21 6.30
C ASP A 38 1.95 -12.98 5.38
N ILE A 39 1.61 -11.82 5.95
CA ILE A 39 1.38 -10.58 5.21
C ILE A 39 2.42 -9.55 5.61
N ALA A 40 3.23 -9.09 4.65
CA ALA A 40 4.16 -7.99 4.81
C ALA A 40 3.52 -6.65 4.41
N PHE A 41 3.97 -5.57 5.04
CA PHE A 41 3.55 -4.22 4.70
C PHE A 41 4.74 -3.30 4.47
N ILE A 42 4.70 -2.53 3.37
CA ILE A 42 5.71 -1.50 3.10
C ILE A 42 5.04 -0.14 3.27
N LYS A 43 5.46 0.59 4.30
CA LYS A 43 4.96 1.93 4.61
C LYS A 43 5.36 2.93 3.53
N GLY A 44 4.61 4.01 3.44
CA GLY A 44 4.99 5.19 2.66
C GLY A 44 5.93 6.12 3.43
N HIS A 45 6.09 7.33 2.92
CA HIS A 45 6.93 8.34 3.58
C HIS A 45 6.33 8.76 4.94
N GLN A 46 7.13 8.68 6.00
CA GLN A 46 6.68 8.89 7.39
C GLN A 46 6.06 10.27 7.69
N LYS A 47 6.37 11.30 6.88
CA LYS A 47 5.79 12.65 7.03
C LYS A 47 4.42 12.80 6.35
N HIS A 48 3.95 11.78 5.62
CA HIS A 48 2.66 11.81 4.95
C HIS A 48 1.60 11.10 5.81
N SER A 49 0.52 11.80 6.13
CA SER A 49 -0.61 11.26 6.90
C SER A 49 -1.20 9.98 6.28
N ALA A 50 -1.27 9.92 4.96
CA ALA A 50 -1.71 8.73 4.23
C ALA A 50 -0.90 7.48 4.59
N SER A 51 0.43 7.61 4.80
CA SER A 51 1.28 6.48 5.21
C SER A 51 0.87 5.91 6.56
N ALA A 52 0.62 6.76 7.55
CA ALA A 52 0.18 6.34 8.87
C ALA A 52 -1.23 5.72 8.80
N LEU A 53 -2.18 6.39 8.14
CA LEU A 53 -3.56 5.91 8.02
C LEU A 53 -3.66 4.55 7.31
N ARG A 54 -2.90 4.34 6.23
CA ARG A 54 -2.86 3.03 5.53
C ARG A 54 -2.27 1.95 6.42
N PHE A 55 -1.23 2.26 7.19
CA PHE A 55 -0.65 1.29 8.12
C PHE A 55 -1.57 1.00 9.31
N ASP A 56 -2.24 2.01 9.87
CA ASP A 56 -3.20 1.83 10.96
C ASP A 56 -4.39 0.97 10.53
N GLY A 57 -4.92 1.17 9.32
CA GLY A 57 -5.96 0.33 8.74
C GLY A 57 -5.51 -1.12 8.54
N PHE A 58 -4.27 -1.33 8.08
CA PHE A 58 -3.66 -2.66 8.00
C PHE A 58 -3.59 -3.35 9.36
N LEU A 59 -3.09 -2.64 10.39
CA LEU A 59 -2.97 -3.19 11.75
C LEU A 59 -4.33 -3.55 12.34
N ALA A 60 -5.32 -2.68 12.18
CA ALA A 60 -6.67 -2.93 12.67
C ALA A 60 -7.29 -4.18 12.04
N ALA A 61 -7.12 -4.36 10.72
CA ALA A 61 -7.62 -5.55 10.04
C ALA A 61 -6.92 -6.84 10.50
N LEU A 62 -5.61 -6.81 10.76
CA LEU A 62 -4.92 -7.96 11.35
C LEU A 62 -5.48 -8.29 12.73
N GLN A 63 -5.67 -7.27 13.57
CA GLN A 63 -6.18 -7.44 14.93
C GLN A 63 -7.59 -8.03 14.94
N ASP A 64 -8.50 -7.49 14.13
CA ASP A 64 -9.91 -7.93 14.08
C ASP A 64 -10.07 -9.35 13.51
N ASN A 65 -9.07 -9.85 12.80
CA ASN A 65 -9.06 -11.20 12.24
C ASN A 65 -8.09 -12.16 12.96
N ASP A 66 -7.60 -11.82 14.13
CA ASP A 66 -6.66 -12.63 14.92
C ASP A 66 -5.39 -13.04 14.18
N VAL A 67 -4.91 -12.20 13.24
CA VAL A 67 -3.67 -12.41 12.50
C VAL A 67 -2.52 -11.72 13.21
N LYS A 68 -1.49 -12.49 13.58
CA LYS A 68 -0.34 -11.94 14.30
C LYS A 68 0.56 -11.13 13.36
N LEU A 69 0.83 -9.88 13.74
CA LEU A 69 1.83 -9.05 13.05
C LEU A 69 3.24 -9.65 13.22
N ASN A 70 3.94 -9.85 12.11
CA ASN A 70 5.38 -10.06 12.13
C ASN A 70 6.07 -8.71 11.86
N ILE A 71 6.70 -8.15 12.89
CA ILE A 71 7.35 -6.84 12.80
C ILE A 71 8.52 -6.81 11.80
N GLU A 72 9.18 -7.95 11.54
CA GLU A 72 10.25 -8.06 10.55
C GLU A 72 9.75 -7.88 9.12
N TRP A 73 8.45 -8.09 8.89
CA TRP A 73 7.78 -7.89 7.61
C TRP A 73 7.20 -6.49 7.42
N VAL A 74 7.38 -5.61 8.39
CA VAL A 74 7.06 -4.19 8.25
C VAL A 74 8.31 -3.45 7.78
N LYS A 75 8.24 -2.84 6.61
CA LYS A 75 9.37 -2.10 6.02
C LYS A 75 9.02 -0.63 5.84
N GLU A 76 10.01 0.21 6.00
CA GLU A 76 9.89 1.64 5.70
C GLU A 76 10.10 1.89 4.21
N GLY A 77 9.30 2.78 3.64
CA GLY A 77 9.41 3.25 2.28
C GLY A 77 9.22 4.77 2.20
N ASN A 78 9.12 5.27 0.98
CA ASN A 78 8.97 6.71 0.75
C ASN A 78 8.04 7.04 -0.44
N PHE A 79 7.19 6.09 -0.84
CA PHE A 79 6.33 6.12 -2.02
C PHE A 79 7.06 6.00 -3.36
N GLY A 80 8.39 5.94 -3.37
CA GLY A 80 9.19 5.79 -4.57
C GLY A 80 9.50 4.32 -4.92
N PHE A 81 9.70 4.05 -6.21
CA PHE A 81 10.06 2.75 -6.74
C PHE A 81 11.26 2.12 -6.04
N ASP A 82 12.35 2.88 -5.85
CA ASP A 82 13.59 2.37 -5.28
C ASP A 82 13.44 1.91 -3.83
N SER A 83 12.57 2.58 -3.05
CA SER A 83 12.28 2.16 -1.68
C SER A 83 11.48 0.85 -1.66
N GLY A 84 10.52 0.69 -2.57
CA GLY A 84 9.81 -0.57 -2.76
C GLY A 84 10.72 -1.71 -3.22
N PHE A 85 11.63 -1.43 -4.13
CA PHE A 85 12.63 -2.40 -4.61
C PHE A 85 13.55 -2.88 -3.49
N SER A 86 14.09 -1.95 -2.70
CA SER A 86 14.98 -2.29 -1.57
C SER A 86 14.25 -3.10 -0.50
N ALA A 87 13.05 -2.68 -0.10
CA ALA A 87 12.22 -3.41 0.85
C ALA A 87 11.84 -4.81 0.32
N GLY A 88 11.50 -4.91 -0.97
CA GLY A 88 11.22 -6.18 -1.63
C GLY A 88 12.41 -7.14 -1.58
N LEU A 89 13.63 -6.67 -1.89
CA LEU A 89 14.83 -7.48 -1.79
C LEU A 89 15.07 -8.01 -0.37
N GLU A 90 14.86 -7.20 0.66
CA GLU A 90 15.01 -7.62 2.05
C GLU A 90 13.97 -8.68 2.44
N LEU A 91 12.70 -8.46 2.12
CA LEU A 91 11.60 -9.39 2.43
C LEU A 91 11.78 -10.74 1.73
N LEU A 92 12.26 -10.73 0.47
CA LEU A 92 12.37 -11.92 -0.35
C LEU A 92 13.67 -12.72 -0.13
N LYS A 93 14.69 -12.13 0.50
CA LYS A 93 15.92 -12.83 0.92
C LYS A 93 15.75 -13.63 2.20
N SER A 94 14.77 -13.33 3.02
CA SER A 94 14.50 -14.05 4.27
C SER A 94 14.15 -15.51 4.00
N GLN A 95 14.57 -16.43 4.90
CA GLN A 95 14.13 -17.82 4.85
C GLN A 95 12.62 -17.94 5.10
N ASN A 96 12.09 -17.07 5.93
CA ASN A 96 10.66 -16.94 6.21
C ASN A 96 10.10 -15.80 5.36
N LYS A 97 9.51 -16.13 4.22
CA LYS A 97 8.97 -15.16 3.26
C LYS A 97 7.49 -14.93 3.51
N PRO A 98 7.00 -13.69 3.36
CA PRO A 98 5.57 -13.44 3.35
C PRO A 98 4.92 -14.05 2.11
N SER A 99 3.67 -14.47 2.22
CA SER A 99 2.85 -14.92 1.09
C SER A 99 2.21 -13.76 0.33
N VAL A 100 2.14 -12.59 0.98
CA VAL A 100 1.62 -11.34 0.40
C VAL A 100 2.50 -10.18 0.83
N ILE A 101 2.78 -9.26 -0.09
CA ILE A 101 3.35 -7.94 0.21
C ILE A 101 2.31 -6.88 -0.17
N PHE A 102 1.89 -6.08 0.81
CA PHE A 102 1.05 -4.91 0.59
C PHE A 102 1.93 -3.65 0.66
N ALA A 103 2.16 -3.02 -0.47
CA ALA A 103 2.88 -1.77 -0.57
C ALA A 103 1.92 -0.58 -0.49
N SER A 104 2.29 0.47 0.24
CA SER A 104 1.43 1.65 0.46
C SER A 104 1.16 2.47 -0.81
N ASN A 105 1.80 2.16 -1.95
CA ASN A 105 1.40 2.65 -3.27
C ASN A 105 1.89 1.74 -4.41
N ASP A 106 1.40 2.01 -5.62
CA ASP A 106 1.71 1.22 -6.82
C ASP A 106 3.16 1.34 -7.27
N TYR A 107 3.80 2.49 -7.08
CA TYR A 107 5.21 2.66 -7.45
C TYR A 107 6.13 1.81 -6.58
N MET A 108 5.87 1.71 -5.29
CA MET A 108 6.61 0.77 -4.43
C MET A 108 6.30 -0.68 -4.78
N ALA A 109 5.03 -1.00 -5.09
CA ALA A 109 4.66 -2.33 -5.56
C ALA A 109 5.40 -2.71 -6.85
N ALA A 110 5.55 -1.78 -7.80
CA ALA A 110 6.37 -2.00 -9.00
C ALA A 110 7.83 -2.31 -8.66
N GLY A 111 8.39 -1.64 -7.65
CA GLY A 111 9.72 -1.94 -7.11
C GLY A 111 9.81 -3.36 -6.55
N VAL A 112 8.83 -3.78 -5.75
CA VAL A 112 8.74 -5.16 -5.23
C VAL A 112 8.65 -6.17 -6.36
N MET A 113 7.83 -5.91 -7.37
CA MET A 113 7.70 -6.80 -8.54
C MET A 113 9.05 -6.98 -9.23
N LYS A 114 9.83 -5.92 -9.41
CA LYS A 114 11.19 -6.02 -9.94
C LYS A 114 12.10 -6.85 -9.05
N ALA A 115 12.02 -6.71 -7.74
CA ALA A 115 12.78 -7.52 -6.79
C ALA A 115 12.40 -9.02 -6.88
N ALA A 116 11.10 -9.33 -6.99
CA ALA A 116 10.59 -10.69 -7.18
C ALA A 116 11.13 -11.31 -8.49
N GLN A 117 11.04 -10.59 -9.60
CA GLN A 117 11.57 -11.04 -10.90
C GLN A 117 13.07 -11.36 -10.84
N MET A 118 13.88 -10.51 -10.18
CA MET A 118 15.32 -10.75 -10.04
C MET A 118 15.64 -11.96 -9.16
N ASN A 119 14.74 -12.37 -8.27
CA ASN A 119 14.88 -13.55 -7.43
C ASN A 119 14.16 -14.78 -7.99
N GLY A 120 13.62 -14.72 -9.21
CA GLY A 120 12.91 -15.83 -9.86
C GLY A 120 11.59 -16.20 -9.19
N ILE A 121 10.98 -15.28 -8.44
CA ILE A 121 9.71 -15.49 -7.72
C ILE A 121 8.55 -15.07 -8.61
N ASN A 122 7.63 -15.99 -8.83
CA ASN A 122 6.46 -15.76 -9.68
C ASN A 122 5.33 -15.04 -8.92
N ILE A 123 4.89 -13.93 -9.47
CA ILE A 123 3.67 -13.23 -9.04
C ILE A 123 2.57 -13.55 -10.08
N PRO A 124 1.38 -14.00 -9.68
CA PRO A 124 0.90 -14.18 -8.29
C PRO A 124 1.07 -15.57 -7.69
N LEU A 125 1.73 -16.52 -8.35
CA LEU A 125 1.72 -17.94 -7.98
C LEU A 125 2.43 -18.23 -6.65
N GLU A 126 3.56 -17.56 -6.40
CA GLU A 126 4.39 -17.78 -5.21
C GLU A 126 4.30 -16.60 -4.22
N LEU A 127 3.97 -15.42 -4.74
CA LEU A 127 3.85 -14.18 -3.96
C LEU A 127 2.68 -13.36 -4.50
N SER A 128 1.74 -13.02 -3.64
CA SER A 128 0.72 -12.01 -3.96
C SER A 128 1.29 -10.61 -3.72
N LEU A 129 0.99 -9.68 -4.60
CA LEU A 129 1.45 -8.30 -4.51
C LEU A 129 0.26 -7.34 -4.62
N ILE A 130 0.18 -6.42 -3.67
CA ILE A 130 -0.89 -5.44 -3.57
C ILE A 130 -0.29 -4.04 -3.56
N GLY A 131 -0.88 -3.15 -4.34
CA GLY A 131 -0.57 -1.72 -4.36
C GLY A 131 -1.69 -0.88 -3.77
N PHE A 132 -1.56 0.42 -3.95
CA PHE A 132 -2.54 1.42 -3.58
C PHE A 132 -2.41 2.59 -4.57
N ASP A 133 -3.49 3.24 -4.95
CA ASP A 133 -3.72 4.41 -5.78
C ASP A 133 -4.47 4.09 -7.09
N ASP A 134 -4.30 2.90 -7.69
CA ASP A 134 -4.74 2.55 -9.05
C ASP A 134 -4.18 3.52 -10.10
N SER A 135 -2.89 3.79 -9.95
CA SER A 135 -2.15 4.67 -10.86
C SER A 135 -1.82 3.97 -12.18
N PRO A 136 -1.51 4.70 -13.27
CA PRO A 136 -1.28 4.09 -14.59
C PRO A 136 -0.23 2.97 -14.62
N ILE A 137 0.73 2.97 -13.69
CA ILE A 137 1.73 1.92 -13.60
C ILE A 137 1.12 0.55 -13.23
N ALA A 138 0.01 0.55 -12.48
CA ALA A 138 -0.64 -0.70 -12.07
C ALA A 138 -1.10 -1.56 -13.25
N GLU A 139 -1.57 -0.93 -14.33
CA GLU A 139 -1.97 -1.60 -15.56
C GLU A 139 -0.78 -1.95 -16.47
N GLN A 140 0.31 -1.19 -16.37
CA GLN A 140 1.51 -1.37 -17.22
C GLN A 140 2.39 -2.53 -16.75
N LEU A 141 2.24 -2.98 -15.53
CA LEU A 141 2.96 -4.12 -14.99
C LEU A 141 2.44 -5.43 -15.57
N TRP A 142 3.30 -6.46 -15.61
CA TRP A 142 2.90 -7.80 -16.00
C TRP A 142 3.33 -8.83 -14.95
N PRO A 143 2.36 -9.55 -14.32
CA PRO A 143 0.91 -9.34 -14.42
C PRO A 143 0.50 -7.95 -13.89
N SER A 144 -0.69 -7.48 -14.33
CA SER A 144 -1.24 -6.22 -13.81
C SER A 144 -1.44 -6.30 -12.30
N LEU A 145 -1.21 -5.17 -11.63
CA LEU A 145 -1.20 -5.10 -10.18
C LEU A 145 -2.61 -5.08 -9.59
N THR A 146 -2.83 -5.89 -8.56
CA THR A 146 -3.99 -5.69 -7.69
C THR A 146 -3.75 -4.46 -6.83
N THR A 147 -4.65 -3.50 -6.86
CA THR A 147 -4.48 -2.21 -6.19
C THR A 147 -5.78 -1.67 -5.62
N VAL A 148 -5.68 -0.74 -4.68
CA VAL A 148 -6.80 0.03 -4.14
C VAL A 148 -6.97 1.29 -4.98
N ARG A 149 -8.15 1.47 -5.58
CA ARG A 149 -8.46 2.68 -6.37
C ARG A 149 -8.80 3.85 -5.46
N GLN A 150 -8.10 4.96 -5.63
CA GLN A 150 -8.49 6.23 -5.04
C GLN A 150 -9.53 6.94 -5.91
N PRO A 151 -10.57 7.56 -5.32
CA PRO A 151 -11.61 8.29 -6.06
C PRO A 151 -11.12 9.70 -6.45
N VAL A 152 -10.03 9.79 -7.23
CA VAL A 152 -9.33 11.05 -7.54
C VAL A 152 -10.24 12.07 -8.23
N GLU A 153 -11.12 11.61 -9.13
CA GLU A 153 -12.07 12.50 -9.84
C GLU A 153 -13.08 13.12 -8.86
N GLU A 154 -13.64 12.31 -7.94
CA GLU A 154 -14.54 12.79 -6.90
C GLU A 154 -13.84 13.76 -5.94
N MET A 155 -12.60 13.44 -5.56
CA MET A 155 -11.79 14.33 -4.72
C MET A 155 -11.53 15.67 -5.41
N ALA A 156 -11.19 15.66 -6.70
CA ALA A 156 -10.99 16.86 -7.48
C ALA A 156 -12.29 17.69 -7.61
N TYR A 157 -13.42 17.03 -7.88
CA TYR A 157 -14.74 17.66 -7.94
C TYR A 157 -15.12 18.33 -6.61
N HIS A 158 -14.95 17.64 -5.50
CA HIS A 158 -15.23 18.20 -4.18
C HIS A 158 -14.29 19.35 -3.82
N ALA A 159 -13.00 19.23 -4.14
CA ALA A 159 -12.03 20.29 -3.90
C ALA A 159 -12.37 21.57 -4.69
N ALA A 160 -12.81 21.42 -5.95
CA ALA A 160 -13.23 22.55 -6.78
C ALA A 160 -14.48 23.26 -6.22
N ARG A 161 -15.37 22.55 -5.54
CA ARG A 161 -16.57 23.14 -4.91
C ARG A 161 -16.30 23.86 -3.60
N LEU A 162 -15.13 23.66 -3.00
CA LEU A 162 -14.70 24.35 -1.78
C LEU A 162 -14.04 25.72 -2.08
N LEU A 163 -13.82 26.05 -3.34
CA LEU A 163 -13.27 27.34 -3.79
C LEU A 163 -14.36 28.36 -4.10
#